data_42c2ef335aa22dc1b2612ebbcf78d2a1
#
_entry.id   42c2ef335aa22dc1b2612ebbcf78d2a1
#
_cell.length_a   1.000
_cell.length_b   1.000
_cell.length_c   1.000
_cell.angle_alpha   90.00
_cell.angle_beta   90.00
_cell.angle_gamma   90.00
#
_symmetry.space_group_name_H-M   'P 1'
#
loop_
_entity.id
_entity.type
_entity.pdbx_description
1 polymer ?
#
loop_
_entity_poly.entity_id
_entity_poly.type
_entity_poly.pdbx_seq_one_letter_code
_entity_poly.pdbx_strand_id
1 'polypeptide(L)'
;EGKLENLYALYDKGVRMSTLTWNFANELGYPNPAIAPGSPRIPDMVNGLTDTGKSFVEEMERIGILIDVSHLNDAGIRDIFELTHGPVIASHSNARTLCSHLRNLSDTNIRMIGERGGVIGINYFVGFLEDGGKIGRIEKMVEHMQYIKNLAGIDAIALGSDFDGFGEPCELSGAEKMQ
;
A
#
# COMPACT_ATOMS: atom_id res chain seq x y z
N GLU A 1 -12.44 18.72 4.60
CA GLU A 1 -12.40 17.71 3.60
C GLU A 1 -12.88 16.35 4.07
N GLY A 2 -12.65 15.79 5.21
CA GLY A 2 -13.16 14.49 5.70
C GLY A 2 -14.68 14.36 5.80
N LYS A 3 -15.44 14.69 4.76
CA LYS A 3 -16.90 14.62 4.69
C LYS A 3 -17.35 13.45 3.83
N LEU A 4 -18.25 12.63 4.33
CA LEU A 4 -18.80 11.47 3.61
C LEU A 4 -19.50 11.87 2.30
N GLU A 5 -20.07 13.07 2.20
CA GLU A 5 -20.68 13.57 0.97
C GLU A 5 -19.68 13.62 -0.20
N ASN A 6 -18.40 13.89 0.09
CA ASN A 6 -17.35 13.87 -0.93
C ASN A 6 -17.10 12.44 -1.46
N LEU A 7 -17.25 11.43 -0.60
CA LEU A 7 -17.11 10.03 -1.00
C LEU A 7 -18.20 9.62 -2.00
N TYR A 8 -19.45 10.02 -1.75
CA TYR A 8 -20.56 9.78 -2.68
C TYR A 8 -20.36 10.51 -4.01
N ALA A 9 -19.93 11.78 -3.95
CA ALA A 9 -19.65 12.54 -5.15
C ALA A 9 -18.51 11.92 -6.00
N LEU A 10 -17.51 11.31 -5.38
CA LEU A 10 -16.45 10.56 -6.07
C LEU A 10 -16.98 9.25 -6.66
N TYR A 11 -17.81 8.53 -5.91
CA TYR A 11 -18.45 7.30 -6.39
C TYR A 11 -19.32 7.55 -7.63
N ASP A 12 -20.12 8.61 -7.62
CA ASP A 12 -20.98 9.00 -8.77
C ASP A 12 -20.15 9.38 -10.02
N LYS A 13 -18.92 9.88 -9.82
CA LYS A 13 -17.96 10.14 -10.90
C LYS A 13 -17.22 8.89 -11.39
N GLY A 14 -17.51 7.72 -10.83
CA GLY A 14 -16.92 6.44 -11.25
C GLY A 14 -15.71 5.99 -10.44
N VAL A 15 -15.33 6.68 -9.35
CA VAL A 15 -14.25 6.21 -8.45
C VAL A 15 -14.69 4.91 -7.77
N ARG A 16 -13.82 3.88 -7.81
CA ARG A 16 -14.06 2.55 -7.22
C ARG A 16 -12.90 2.07 -6.36
N MET A 17 -11.88 2.88 -6.19
CA MET A 17 -10.73 2.62 -5.34
C MET A 17 -10.19 3.96 -4.80
N SER A 18 -9.75 3.98 -3.54
CA SER A 18 -9.15 5.18 -2.95
C SER A 18 -8.09 4.82 -1.93
N THR A 19 -6.96 5.51 -2.01
CA THR A 19 -5.91 5.57 -0.99
C THR A 19 -6.32 6.61 0.07
N LEU A 20 -6.14 6.30 1.35
CA LEU A 20 -6.60 7.17 2.45
C LEU A 20 -5.62 8.30 2.76
N THR A 21 -4.32 8.01 2.70
CA THR A 21 -3.24 8.96 2.99
C THR A 21 -2.21 8.93 1.87
N TRP A 22 -1.48 10.01 1.70
CA TRP A 22 -0.22 10.01 0.96
C TRP A 22 0.95 10.07 1.96
N ASN A 23 1.85 11.03 1.84
CA ASN A 23 3.05 11.15 2.71
C ASN A 23 2.81 12.05 3.95
N PHE A 24 1.62 12.56 4.14
CA PHE A 24 1.24 13.45 5.24
C PHE A 24 -0.04 12.98 5.92
N ALA A 25 -0.11 13.18 7.24
CA ALA A 25 -1.35 12.97 7.98
C ALA A 25 -2.45 13.90 7.47
N ASN A 26 -3.67 13.40 7.47
CA ASN A 26 -4.86 14.13 7.08
C ASN A 26 -6.03 13.81 8.03
N GLU A 27 -7.23 14.24 7.69
CA GLU A 27 -8.42 14.01 8.51
C GLU A 27 -8.82 12.53 8.64
N LEU A 28 -8.25 11.63 7.81
CA LEU A 28 -8.61 10.20 7.80
C LEU A 28 -7.62 9.35 8.60
N GLY A 29 -6.33 9.71 8.62
CA GLY A 29 -5.32 8.87 9.28
C GLY A 29 -3.89 9.35 9.09
N TYR A 30 -2.98 8.45 9.39
CA TYR A 30 -1.55 8.71 9.42
C TYR A 30 -0.81 7.82 8.41
N PRO A 31 0.09 8.40 7.58
CA PRO A 31 0.93 7.63 6.68
C PRO A 31 2.05 6.92 7.45
N ASN A 32 2.80 6.08 6.74
CA ASN A 32 4.09 5.64 7.24
C ASN A 32 4.99 6.86 7.53
N PRO A 33 5.70 6.87 8.67
CA PRO A 33 6.53 8.01 9.05
C PRO A 33 7.67 8.22 8.04
N ALA A 34 7.95 9.48 7.75
CA ALA A 34 9.15 9.85 7.02
C ALA A 34 10.39 9.49 7.86
N ILE A 35 11.38 8.84 7.22
CA ILE A 35 12.58 8.35 7.90
C ILE A 35 13.77 9.18 7.43
N ALA A 36 14.43 9.87 8.35
CA ALA A 36 15.71 10.52 8.07
C ALA A 36 16.80 9.45 7.79
N PRO A 37 17.75 9.73 6.90
CA PRO A 37 18.86 8.81 6.64
C PRO A 37 19.57 8.38 7.93
N GLY A 38 19.77 7.06 8.13
CA GLY A 38 20.40 6.48 9.30
C GLY A 38 19.52 6.35 10.55
N SER A 39 18.27 6.81 10.51
CA SER A 39 17.33 6.62 11.63
C SER A 39 16.74 5.20 11.64
N PRO A 40 16.37 4.68 12.85
CA PRO A 40 15.67 3.40 12.96
C PRO A 40 14.35 3.40 12.18
N ARG A 41 14.09 2.32 11.45
CA ARG A 41 12.83 2.10 10.72
C ARG A 41 11.81 1.43 11.64
N ILE A 42 11.16 2.23 12.49
CA ILE A 42 10.18 1.74 13.47
C ILE A 42 8.77 1.99 12.95
N PRO A 43 7.96 0.94 12.71
CA PRO A 43 6.57 1.11 12.29
C PRO A 43 5.76 1.86 13.34
N ASP A 44 4.86 2.74 12.88
CA ASP A 44 3.87 3.35 13.76
C ASP A 44 2.73 2.35 14.00
N MET A 45 2.66 1.84 15.23
CA MET A 45 1.64 0.89 15.69
C MET A 45 0.58 1.55 16.58
N VAL A 46 0.60 2.89 16.70
CA VAL A 46 -0.22 3.64 17.66
C VAL A 46 -1.21 4.55 16.96
N ASN A 47 -0.74 5.37 16.03
CA ASN A 47 -1.57 6.37 15.36
C ASN A 47 -2.27 5.74 14.15
N GLY A 48 -3.42 5.10 14.38
CA GLY A 48 -4.23 4.47 13.34
C GLY A 48 -5.13 5.45 12.59
N LEU A 49 -6.30 4.97 12.18
CA LEU A 49 -7.32 5.82 11.57
C LEU A 49 -7.90 6.78 12.61
N THR A 50 -8.22 8.00 12.18
CA THR A 50 -9.06 8.91 12.98
C THR A 50 -10.51 8.37 13.04
N ASP A 51 -11.35 8.92 13.90
CA ASP A 51 -12.78 8.54 13.93
C ASP A 51 -13.47 8.85 12.58
N THR A 52 -13.05 9.93 11.91
CA THR A 52 -13.49 10.23 10.54
C THR A 52 -13.01 9.18 9.56
N GLY A 53 -11.73 8.76 9.64
CA GLY A 53 -11.16 7.70 8.80
C GLY A 53 -11.86 6.36 8.97
N LYS A 54 -12.22 5.99 10.21
CA LYS A 54 -13.00 4.77 10.51
C LYS A 54 -14.36 4.81 9.81
N SER A 55 -15.10 5.91 9.97
CA SER A 55 -16.39 6.08 9.29
C SER A 55 -16.25 6.04 7.75
N PHE A 56 -15.14 6.56 7.22
CA PHE A 56 -14.86 6.52 5.77
C PHE A 56 -14.64 5.10 5.27
N VAL A 57 -13.84 4.27 5.94
CA VAL A 57 -13.55 2.91 5.47
C VAL A 57 -14.77 2.01 5.56
N GLU A 58 -15.58 2.13 6.62
CA GLU A 58 -16.86 1.42 6.73
C GLU A 58 -17.80 1.79 5.59
N GLU A 59 -17.88 3.07 5.27
CA GLU A 59 -18.73 3.55 4.18
C GLU A 59 -18.18 3.19 2.80
N MET A 60 -16.86 3.23 2.59
CA MET A 60 -16.21 2.76 1.37
C MET A 60 -16.57 1.30 1.09
N GLU A 61 -16.46 0.43 2.10
CA GLU A 61 -16.87 -0.97 1.95
C GLU A 61 -18.36 -1.09 1.60
N ARG A 62 -19.23 -0.36 2.31
CA ARG A 62 -20.68 -0.40 2.09
C ARG A 62 -21.09 -0.03 0.67
N ILE A 63 -20.45 0.98 0.07
CA ILE A 63 -20.80 1.47 -1.27
C ILE A 63 -19.97 0.82 -2.39
N GLY A 64 -19.00 -0.05 -2.06
CA GLY A 64 -18.18 -0.77 -3.02
C GLY A 64 -17.00 0.03 -3.60
N ILE A 65 -16.37 0.89 -2.78
CA ILE A 65 -15.06 1.49 -3.07
C ILE A 65 -13.99 0.65 -2.38
N LEU A 66 -13.04 0.10 -3.15
CA LEU A 66 -11.88 -0.63 -2.63
C LEU A 66 -10.97 0.29 -1.82
N ILE A 67 -10.52 -0.22 -0.67
CA ILE A 67 -9.59 0.48 0.19
C ILE A 67 -8.17 0.11 -0.21
N ASP A 68 -7.37 1.12 -0.57
CA ASP A 68 -5.95 0.98 -0.86
C ASP A 68 -5.13 1.41 0.36
N VAL A 69 -4.33 0.48 0.89
CA VAL A 69 -3.48 0.72 2.07
C VAL A 69 -2.08 1.23 1.74
N SER A 70 -1.75 1.43 0.46
CA SER A 70 -0.48 2.04 0.09
C SER A 70 -0.33 3.40 0.78
N HIS A 71 0.86 3.71 1.30
CA HIS A 71 1.20 4.84 2.16
C HIS A 71 0.70 4.78 3.62
N LEU A 72 -0.38 4.06 3.93
CA LEU A 72 -0.91 4.00 5.28
C LEU A 72 0.08 3.28 6.22
N ASN A 73 0.15 3.71 7.48
CA ASN A 73 0.98 3.04 8.49
C ASN A 73 0.36 1.72 8.99
N ASP A 74 1.14 0.95 9.75
CA ASP A 74 0.71 -0.37 10.21
C ASP A 74 -0.49 -0.31 11.17
N ALA A 75 -0.60 0.74 12.00
CA ALA A 75 -1.76 0.93 12.89
C ALA A 75 -3.05 1.17 12.08
N GLY A 76 -3.00 2.02 11.04
CA GLY A 76 -4.14 2.27 10.18
C GLY A 76 -4.56 1.05 9.36
N ILE A 77 -3.58 0.26 8.89
CA ILE A 77 -3.86 -1.01 8.20
C ILE A 77 -4.59 -1.98 9.14
N ARG A 78 -4.12 -2.12 10.38
CA ARG A 78 -4.79 -2.94 11.39
C ARG A 78 -6.24 -2.48 11.61
N ASP A 79 -6.47 -1.17 11.81
CA ASP A 79 -7.81 -0.62 12.01
C ASP A 79 -8.75 -0.97 10.85
N ILE A 80 -8.27 -0.90 9.59
CA ILE A 80 -9.06 -1.31 8.41
C ILE A 80 -9.47 -2.77 8.51
N PHE A 81 -8.54 -3.68 8.84
CA PHE A 81 -8.86 -5.09 8.97
C PHE A 81 -9.79 -5.42 10.14
N GLU A 82 -9.80 -4.61 11.20
CA GLU A 82 -10.74 -4.75 12.31
C GLU A 82 -12.15 -4.26 11.95
N LEU A 83 -12.28 -3.22 11.11
CA LEU A 83 -13.54 -2.56 10.79
C LEU A 83 -14.24 -3.13 9.55
N THR A 84 -13.49 -3.71 8.61
CA THR A 84 -14.01 -4.16 7.31
C THR A 84 -13.81 -5.66 7.10
N HIS A 85 -14.53 -6.25 6.15
CA HIS A 85 -14.51 -7.69 5.87
C HIS A 85 -14.21 -8.01 4.39
N GLY A 86 -14.40 -7.05 3.50
CA GLY A 86 -14.16 -7.18 2.07
C GLY A 86 -12.67 -7.18 1.69
N PRO A 87 -12.38 -7.28 0.39
CA PRO A 87 -11.02 -7.21 -0.11
C PRO A 87 -10.39 -5.84 0.14
N VAL A 88 -9.13 -5.86 0.54
CA VAL A 88 -8.27 -4.69 0.73
C VAL A 88 -7.07 -4.84 -0.19
N ILE A 89 -6.60 -3.76 -0.79
CA ILE A 89 -5.47 -3.82 -1.71
C ILE A 89 -4.31 -2.93 -1.25
N ALA A 90 -3.12 -3.25 -1.73
CA ALA A 90 -1.99 -2.34 -1.75
C ALA A 90 -1.62 -2.09 -3.21
N SER A 91 -1.97 -0.94 -3.75
CA SER A 91 -1.76 -0.63 -5.16
C SER A 91 -0.28 -0.63 -5.57
N HIS A 92 0.63 -0.25 -4.64
CA HIS A 92 2.07 -0.17 -4.88
C HIS A 92 2.88 -0.33 -3.57
N SER A 93 3.16 -1.58 -3.19
CA SER A 93 3.93 -1.93 -1.97
C SER A 93 4.66 -3.26 -2.13
N ASN A 94 5.75 -3.44 -1.39
CA ASN A 94 6.56 -4.65 -1.45
C ASN A 94 6.61 -5.37 -0.08
N ALA A 95 7.46 -6.39 0.08
CA ALA A 95 7.63 -7.12 1.33
C ALA A 95 8.72 -6.47 2.19
N ARG A 96 8.39 -6.07 3.42
CA ARG A 96 9.31 -5.41 4.37
C ARG A 96 10.43 -6.34 4.84
N THR A 97 10.21 -7.62 4.87
CA THR A 97 11.23 -8.63 5.23
C THR A 97 12.39 -8.66 4.22
N LEU A 98 12.16 -8.34 2.95
CA LEU A 98 13.21 -8.30 1.93
C LEU A 98 13.88 -6.93 1.81
N CYS A 99 13.14 -5.86 2.03
CA CYS A 99 13.65 -4.49 2.09
C CYS A 99 12.94 -3.74 3.21
N SER A 100 13.70 -3.32 4.22
CA SER A 100 13.18 -2.87 5.52
C SER A 100 12.47 -1.51 5.50
N HIS A 101 12.15 -0.96 4.33
CA HIS A 101 11.45 0.32 4.18
C HIS A 101 10.02 0.23 4.74
N LEU A 102 9.58 1.26 5.50
CA LEU A 102 8.26 1.24 6.15
C LEU A 102 7.08 1.31 5.17
N ARG A 103 7.29 1.78 3.94
CA ARG A 103 6.29 1.72 2.86
C ARG A 103 6.00 0.29 2.40
N ASN A 104 6.88 -0.66 2.71
CA ASN A 104 6.67 -2.07 2.47
C ASN A 104 5.80 -2.70 3.57
N LEU A 105 5.03 -3.71 3.20
CA LEU A 105 4.11 -4.41 4.05
C LEU A 105 4.83 -5.41 4.97
N SER A 106 4.37 -5.53 6.21
CA SER A 106 4.75 -6.62 7.09
C SER A 106 4.19 -7.96 6.57
N ASP A 107 4.79 -9.06 6.99
CA ASP A 107 4.31 -10.41 6.63
C ASP A 107 2.85 -10.63 7.09
N THR A 108 2.48 -10.07 8.23
CA THR A 108 1.10 -10.11 8.74
C THR A 108 0.15 -9.40 7.76
N ASN A 109 0.48 -8.18 7.34
CA ASN A 109 -0.36 -7.42 6.41
C ASN A 109 -0.48 -8.13 5.05
N ILE A 110 0.63 -8.71 4.54
CA ILE A 110 0.61 -9.50 3.29
C ILE A 110 -0.36 -10.67 3.39
N ARG A 111 -0.31 -11.46 4.48
CA ARG A 111 -1.23 -12.59 4.70
C ARG A 111 -2.68 -12.12 4.78
N MET A 112 -2.97 -11.09 5.56
CA MET A 112 -4.32 -10.56 5.74
C MET A 112 -4.92 -10.05 4.42
N ILE A 113 -4.12 -9.38 3.57
CA ILE A 113 -4.57 -8.95 2.23
C ILE A 113 -4.94 -10.18 1.38
N GLY A 114 -4.08 -11.20 1.34
CA GLY A 114 -4.36 -12.42 0.57
C GLY A 114 -5.57 -13.20 1.08
N GLU A 115 -5.73 -13.35 2.40
CA GLU A 115 -6.87 -14.02 3.03
C GLU A 115 -8.22 -13.35 2.73
N ARG A 116 -8.19 -12.02 2.48
CA ARG A 116 -9.37 -11.24 2.07
C ARG A 116 -9.59 -11.21 0.55
N GLY A 117 -8.80 -11.95 -0.25
CA GLY A 117 -8.87 -11.93 -1.71
C GLY A 117 -8.41 -10.60 -2.33
N GLY A 118 -7.60 -9.84 -1.60
CA GLY A 118 -6.98 -8.61 -2.07
C GLY A 118 -5.71 -8.86 -2.89
N VAL A 119 -5.14 -7.78 -3.42
CA VAL A 119 -3.92 -7.85 -4.24
C VAL A 119 -2.87 -6.84 -3.78
N ILE A 120 -1.61 -7.16 -4.05
CA ILE A 120 -0.44 -6.33 -3.73
C ILE A 120 0.30 -6.03 -5.03
N GLY A 121 0.25 -4.80 -5.46
CA GLY A 121 0.98 -4.29 -6.62
C GLY A 121 2.45 -4.06 -6.28
N ILE A 122 3.36 -4.74 -6.98
CA ILE A 122 4.81 -4.59 -6.79
C ILE A 122 5.25 -3.20 -7.21
N ASN A 123 5.81 -2.44 -6.28
CA ASN A 123 6.41 -1.12 -6.54
C ASN A 123 7.84 -1.29 -7.09
N TYR A 124 8.22 -0.49 -8.10
CA TYR A 124 9.51 -0.61 -8.80
C TYR A 124 10.57 0.36 -8.27
N PHE A 125 10.22 1.23 -7.33
CA PHE A 125 11.19 2.12 -6.71
C PHE A 125 12.28 1.34 -5.99
N VAL A 126 13.55 1.62 -6.33
CA VAL A 126 14.71 0.89 -5.80
C VAL A 126 14.75 0.86 -4.27
N GLY A 127 14.36 1.96 -3.61
CA GLY A 127 14.34 2.06 -2.15
C GLY A 127 13.33 1.14 -1.46
N PHE A 128 12.38 0.57 -2.20
CA PHE A 128 11.42 -0.42 -1.69
C PHE A 128 11.76 -1.86 -2.14
N LEU A 129 12.72 -2.01 -3.06
CA LEU A 129 13.16 -3.30 -3.56
C LEU A 129 14.41 -3.82 -2.85
N GLU A 130 15.36 -2.96 -2.52
CA GLU A 130 16.64 -3.38 -1.96
C GLU A 130 17.24 -2.29 -1.05
N ASP A 131 17.57 -2.65 0.19
CA ASP A 131 18.27 -1.74 1.11
C ASP A 131 19.66 -1.38 0.54
N GLY A 132 19.88 -0.08 0.29
CA GLY A 132 21.11 0.43 -0.31
C GLY A 132 21.26 0.20 -1.81
N GLY A 133 20.22 -0.28 -2.49
CA GLY A 133 20.19 -0.43 -3.95
C GLY A 133 20.35 0.91 -4.68
N LYS A 134 20.76 0.86 -5.96
CA LYS A 134 20.97 2.05 -6.81
C LYS A 134 20.08 2.08 -8.04
N ILE A 135 19.50 0.95 -8.40
CA ILE A 135 18.63 0.77 -9.56
C ILE A 135 17.53 -0.25 -9.24
N GLY A 136 16.31 0.00 -9.63
CA GLY A 136 15.21 -0.95 -9.55
C GLY A 136 15.42 -2.11 -10.52
N ARG A 137 15.83 -3.29 -10.00
CA ARG A 137 16.15 -4.47 -10.81
C ARG A 137 14.94 -5.40 -10.92
N ILE A 138 14.72 -5.96 -12.10
CA ILE A 138 13.67 -6.96 -12.35
C ILE A 138 13.84 -8.17 -11.43
N GLU A 139 15.09 -8.62 -11.22
CA GLU A 139 15.40 -9.72 -10.31
C GLU A 139 14.81 -9.47 -8.90
N LYS A 140 14.95 -8.25 -8.36
CA LYS A 140 14.41 -7.89 -7.05
C LYS A 140 12.89 -7.80 -7.04
N MET A 141 12.27 -7.32 -8.12
CA MET A 141 10.81 -7.36 -8.28
C MET A 141 10.30 -8.79 -8.21
N VAL A 142 10.96 -9.72 -8.92
CA VAL A 142 10.61 -11.15 -8.91
C VAL A 142 10.83 -11.78 -7.54
N GLU A 143 11.90 -11.43 -6.81
CA GLU A 143 12.11 -11.89 -5.43
C GLU A 143 10.94 -11.48 -4.51
N HIS A 144 10.48 -10.23 -4.59
CA HIS A 144 9.31 -9.76 -3.84
C HIS A 144 8.02 -10.49 -4.25
N MET A 145 7.81 -10.70 -5.56
CA MET A 145 6.66 -11.49 -6.06
C MET A 145 6.67 -12.91 -5.50
N GLN A 146 7.81 -13.59 -5.52
CA GLN A 146 7.95 -14.95 -4.99
C GLN A 146 7.72 -14.99 -3.48
N TYR A 147 8.22 -14.01 -2.75
CA TYR A 147 8.01 -13.90 -1.32
C TYR A 147 6.53 -13.72 -0.98
N ILE A 148 5.85 -12.77 -1.63
CA ILE A 148 4.42 -12.51 -1.44
C ILE A 148 3.60 -13.73 -1.84
N LYS A 149 3.92 -14.40 -2.97
CA LYS A 149 3.30 -15.66 -3.37
C LYS A 149 3.35 -16.72 -2.26
N ASN A 150 4.51 -16.87 -1.61
CA ASN A 150 4.68 -17.86 -0.55
C ASN A 150 3.86 -17.55 0.71
N LEU A 151 3.54 -16.27 0.97
CA LEU A 151 2.75 -15.83 2.12
C LEU A 151 1.24 -15.79 1.84
N ALA A 152 0.83 -15.35 0.66
CA ALA A 152 -0.54 -14.96 0.34
C ALA A 152 -1.12 -15.64 -0.92
N GLY A 153 -0.33 -16.43 -1.63
CA GLY A 153 -0.75 -17.08 -2.88
C GLY A 153 -0.47 -16.24 -4.14
N ILE A 154 -0.59 -16.90 -5.31
CA ILE A 154 -0.28 -16.24 -6.60
C ILE A 154 -1.33 -15.17 -6.95
N ASP A 155 -2.57 -15.36 -6.55
CA ASP A 155 -3.68 -14.45 -6.85
C ASP A 155 -3.57 -13.11 -6.10
N ALA A 156 -2.71 -13.03 -5.07
CA ALA A 156 -2.43 -11.81 -4.34
C ALA A 156 -1.40 -10.88 -5.01
N ILE A 157 -0.84 -11.26 -6.17
CA ILE A 157 0.22 -10.49 -6.83
C ILE A 157 -0.34 -9.67 -7.98
N ALA A 158 0.04 -8.38 -8.02
CA ALA A 158 -0.24 -7.46 -9.11
C ALA A 158 0.99 -6.62 -9.47
N LEU A 159 0.93 -5.89 -10.57
CA LEU A 159 1.95 -4.94 -10.99
C LEU A 159 1.51 -3.53 -10.57
N GLY A 160 2.30 -2.90 -9.71
CA GLY A 160 1.98 -1.60 -9.11
C GLY A 160 3.07 -0.55 -9.34
N SER A 161 3.77 -0.63 -10.41
CA SER A 161 4.98 0.09 -10.87
C SER A 161 5.35 1.38 -10.11
N ASP A 162 4.40 2.32 -9.98
CA ASP A 162 4.62 3.67 -9.43
C ASP A 162 5.54 4.54 -10.32
N PHE A 163 5.44 4.39 -11.67
CA PHE A 163 6.35 5.01 -12.63
C PHE A 163 6.47 6.53 -12.50
N ASP A 164 5.40 7.21 -12.16
CA ASP A 164 5.39 8.67 -11.98
C ASP A 164 5.77 9.10 -10.54
N GLY A 165 5.95 8.14 -9.62
CA GLY A 165 6.19 8.39 -8.19
C GLY A 165 7.66 8.53 -7.80
N PHE A 166 8.60 8.19 -8.69
CA PHE A 166 10.04 8.25 -8.42
C PHE A 166 10.85 8.61 -9.67
N GLY A 167 12.07 9.12 -9.48
CA GLY A 167 12.97 9.50 -10.56
C GLY A 167 14.24 8.64 -10.65
N GLU A 168 14.40 7.66 -9.77
CA GLU A 168 15.57 6.79 -9.72
C GLU A 168 15.58 5.79 -10.90
N PRO A 169 16.76 5.34 -11.34
CA PRO A 169 16.88 4.39 -12.42
C PRO A 169 16.14 3.07 -12.14
N CYS A 170 15.45 2.55 -13.15
CA CYS A 170 14.77 1.27 -13.11
C CYS A 170 14.98 0.51 -14.43
N GLU A 171 15.21 -0.81 -14.38
CA GLU A 171 15.34 -1.64 -15.57
C GLU A 171 14.07 -1.69 -16.40
N LEU A 172 12.89 -1.70 -15.72
CA LEU A 172 11.59 -1.45 -16.33
C LEU A 172 11.30 0.05 -16.29
N SER A 173 11.79 0.80 -17.25
CA SER A 173 11.71 2.27 -17.23
C SER A 173 10.40 2.86 -17.77
N GLY A 174 9.43 2.03 -18.13
CA GLY A 174 8.12 2.45 -18.61
C GLY A 174 7.23 1.28 -18.97
N ALA A 175 5.95 1.55 -19.14
CA ALA A 175 4.91 0.54 -19.41
C ALA A 175 5.16 -0.23 -20.73
N GLU A 176 5.84 0.39 -21.70
CA GLU A 176 6.21 -0.23 -22.99
C GLU A 176 7.20 -1.40 -22.84
N LYS A 177 7.87 -1.53 -21.69
CA LYS A 177 8.81 -2.62 -21.40
C LYS A 177 8.19 -3.76 -20.58
N MET A 178 6.90 -3.69 -20.30
CA MET A 178 6.18 -4.69 -19.51
C MET A 178 5.55 -5.79 -20.37
N GLN A 179 5.97 -5.94 -21.63
CA GLN A 179 5.49 -6.96 -22.58
C GLN A 179 6.37 -8.19 -22.58
#